data_603e417a3b6363c3248a8257333b6ae0
#
_entry.id   603e417a3b6363c3248a8257333b6ae0
#
_cell.length_a   1.000
_cell.length_b   1.000
_cell.length_c   1.000
_cell.angle_alpha   90.00
_cell.angle_beta   90.00
_cell.angle_gamma   90.00
#
_symmetry.space_group_name_H-M   'P 1'
#
loop_
_entity.id
_entity.type
_entity.pdbx_description
1 polymer ?
#
loop_
_entity_poly.entity_id
_entity_poly.type
_entity_poly.pdbx_seq_one_letter_code
_entity_poly.pdbx_strand_id
1 'polypeptide(L)'
;MADDARGYLIRQFDMAWKLASFHLEGLGTEECVWRPAREGPHVHRAADGSWRADWPDHEGYDLGPPSIAWLTWHIGFWWSMVLDHSFGKGTLAREDVTWPGDADALREWLGRLRGEWRAALEQLADDELRSTQRTRWPFRDRPFGDVVAWVNLELTKNAAEIGYARFLYAAGGHPPNIPDRGSQAIDSRSRAP
;
A
#
# COMPACT_ATOMS: atom_id res chain seq x y z
N MET A 1 -12.35 -28.38 -6.88
CA MET A 1 -11.51 -27.56 -7.75
C MET A 1 -10.21 -27.35 -7.02
N ALA A 2 -9.09 -27.76 -7.58
CA ALA A 2 -7.79 -27.43 -7.01
C ALA A 2 -7.64 -25.91 -7.09
N ASP A 3 -7.47 -25.27 -5.93
CA ASP A 3 -7.12 -23.84 -5.88
C ASP A 3 -5.76 -23.69 -6.55
N ASP A 4 -5.71 -22.93 -7.63
CA ASP A 4 -4.48 -22.60 -8.32
C ASP A 4 -3.68 -21.53 -7.54
N ALA A 5 -2.39 -21.42 -7.80
CA ALA A 5 -1.51 -20.45 -7.11
C ALA A 5 -2.00 -19.02 -7.27
N ARG A 6 -2.55 -18.67 -8.44
CA ARG A 6 -3.15 -17.38 -8.70
C ARG A 6 -4.30 -17.06 -7.75
N GLY A 7 -5.21 -18.02 -7.55
CA GLY A 7 -6.33 -17.87 -6.63
C GLY A 7 -5.89 -17.57 -5.20
N TYR A 8 -4.83 -18.24 -4.69
CA TYR A 8 -4.27 -17.93 -3.37
C TYR A 8 -3.70 -16.52 -3.30
N LEU A 9 -2.92 -16.11 -4.30
CA LEU A 9 -2.31 -14.78 -4.34
C LEU A 9 -3.35 -13.66 -4.41
N ILE A 10 -4.41 -13.85 -5.19
CA ILE A 10 -5.53 -12.90 -5.27
C ILE A 10 -6.26 -12.79 -3.92
N ARG A 11 -6.57 -13.90 -3.26
CA ARG A 11 -7.21 -13.86 -1.93
C ARG A 11 -6.32 -13.22 -0.88
N GLN A 12 -5.01 -13.47 -0.90
CA GLN A 12 -4.06 -12.81 -0.02
C GLN A 12 -4.05 -11.29 -0.27
N PHE A 13 -4.02 -10.87 -1.53
CA PHE A 13 -4.14 -9.47 -1.90
C PHE A 13 -5.43 -8.83 -1.39
N ASP A 14 -6.57 -9.49 -1.60
CA ASP A 14 -7.87 -8.96 -1.15
C ASP A 14 -7.94 -8.83 0.39
N MET A 15 -7.32 -9.75 1.14
CA MET A 15 -7.21 -9.63 2.60
C MET A 15 -6.31 -8.47 3.02
N ALA A 16 -5.15 -8.31 2.38
CA ALA A 16 -4.23 -7.22 2.65
C ALA A 16 -4.86 -5.85 2.32
N TRP A 17 -5.59 -5.78 1.19
CA TRP A 17 -6.34 -4.58 0.82
C TRP A 17 -7.46 -4.25 1.80
N LYS A 18 -8.17 -5.26 2.30
CA LYS A 18 -9.20 -5.05 3.33
C LYS A 18 -8.62 -4.43 4.60
N LEU A 19 -7.43 -4.86 5.02
CA LEU A 19 -6.71 -4.27 6.14
C LEU A 19 -6.31 -2.82 5.83
N ALA A 20 -5.71 -2.57 4.66
CA ALA A 20 -5.34 -1.22 4.23
C ALA A 20 -6.55 -0.29 4.16
N SER A 21 -7.65 -0.73 3.54
CA SER A 21 -8.90 0.05 3.42
C SER A 21 -9.45 0.45 4.79
N PHE A 22 -9.39 -0.46 5.77
CA PHE A 22 -9.80 -0.18 7.14
C PHE A 22 -9.01 0.99 7.74
N HIS A 23 -7.69 1.03 7.49
CA HIS A 23 -6.85 2.10 8.00
C HIS A 23 -6.93 3.40 7.18
N LEU A 24 -7.36 3.32 5.91
CA LEU A 24 -7.57 4.50 5.06
C LEU A 24 -8.94 5.17 5.29
N GLU A 25 -9.89 4.46 5.92
CA GLU A 25 -11.21 5.01 6.22
C GLU A 25 -11.11 6.13 7.25
N GLY A 26 -11.73 7.28 6.94
CA GLY A 26 -11.71 8.46 7.81
C GLY A 26 -10.34 9.15 7.93
N LEU A 27 -9.32 8.69 7.20
CA LEU A 27 -8.00 9.32 7.21
C LEU A 27 -8.08 10.75 6.66
N GLY A 28 -7.61 11.73 7.43
CA GLY A 28 -7.55 13.14 7.04
C GLY A 28 -6.18 13.52 6.47
N THR A 29 -6.13 14.61 5.68
CA THR A 29 -4.86 15.09 5.11
C THR A 29 -3.85 15.50 6.17
N GLU A 30 -4.30 16.15 7.26
CA GLU A 30 -3.41 16.53 8.38
C GLU A 30 -2.79 15.31 9.04
N GLU A 31 -3.58 14.24 9.24
CA GLU A 31 -3.09 12.97 9.77
C GLU A 31 -2.07 12.31 8.81
N CYS A 32 -2.30 12.39 7.49
CA CYS A 32 -1.35 11.87 6.50
C CYS A 32 0.02 12.53 6.61
N VAL A 33 0.06 13.86 6.70
CA VAL A 33 1.32 14.62 6.69
C VAL A 33 1.92 14.82 8.08
N TRP A 34 1.25 14.35 9.13
CA TRP A 34 1.79 14.39 10.48
C TRP A 34 3.08 13.55 10.58
N ARG A 35 4.08 14.08 11.26
CA ARG A 35 5.37 13.41 11.45
C ARG A 35 5.42 12.78 12.85
N PRO A 36 5.53 11.43 12.95
CA PRO A 36 5.60 10.75 14.25
C PRO A 36 6.85 11.12 15.06
N ALA A 37 7.92 11.55 14.37
CA ALA A 37 9.15 12.03 14.97
C ALA A 37 9.75 13.16 14.13
N ARG A 38 10.81 13.78 14.67
CA ARG A 38 11.54 14.84 13.96
C ARG A 38 12.20 14.33 12.68
N GLU A 39 12.80 13.15 12.75
CA GLU A 39 13.41 12.44 11.63
C GLU A 39 12.49 11.32 11.16
N GLY A 40 12.57 10.94 9.90
CA GLY A 40 11.79 9.86 9.30
C GLY A 40 11.38 10.16 7.87
N PRO A 41 11.15 9.12 7.05
CA PRO A 41 10.70 9.28 5.68
C PRO A 41 9.36 10.02 5.60
N HIS A 42 9.29 11.02 4.73
CA HIS A 42 8.15 11.90 4.59
C HIS A 42 7.90 12.28 3.13
N VAL A 43 6.80 12.96 2.84
CA VAL A 43 6.56 13.64 1.57
C VAL A 43 6.71 15.15 1.76
N HIS A 44 7.28 15.82 0.78
CA HIS A 44 7.49 17.27 0.81
C HIS A 44 6.99 17.90 -0.50
N ARG A 45 6.59 19.16 -0.42
CA ARG A 45 6.13 19.89 -1.59
C ARG A 45 7.33 20.44 -2.35
N ALA A 46 7.48 20.05 -3.61
CA ALA A 46 8.53 20.53 -4.50
C ALA A 46 8.19 21.92 -5.05
N ALA A 47 9.17 22.58 -5.68
CA ALA A 47 9.00 23.93 -6.23
C ALA A 47 7.95 23.99 -7.36
N ASP A 48 7.74 22.89 -8.08
CA ASP A 48 6.70 22.74 -9.11
C ASP A 48 5.29 22.49 -8.55
N GLY A 49 5.16 22.43 -7.22
CA GLY A 49 3.91 22.18 -6.52
C GLY A 49 3.56 20.71 -6.36
N SER A 50 4.31 19.79 -6.96
CA SER A 50 4.12 18.34 -6.77
C SER A 50 4.58 17.90 -5.38
N TRP A 51 4.07 16.73 -4.92
CA TRP A 51 4.50 16.13 -3.68
C TRP A 51 5.50 15.00 -3.95
N ARG A 52 6.71 15.15 -3.46
CA ARG A 52 7.82 14.19 -3.61
C ARG A 52 8.05 13.45 -2.31
N ALA A 53 8.33 12.16 -2.41
CA ALA A 53 8.66 11.34 -1.24
C ALA A 53 10.19 11.24 -1.05
N ASP A 54 10.61 11.23 0.20
CA ASP A 54 11.98 10.88 0.54
C ASP A 54 12.28 9.45 0.10
N TRP A 55 13.51 9.23 -0.33
CA TRP A 55 14.02 7.90 -0.62
C TRP A 55 15.30 7.67 0.15
N PRO A 56 15.24 6.99 1.31
CA PRO A 56 16.40 6.75 2.13
C PRO A 56 17.39 5.78 1.44
N ASP A 57 18.67 5.99 1.67
CA ASP A 57 19.74 5.15 1.11
C ASP A 57 19.90 3.80 1.83
N HIS A 58 19.24 3.63 2.98
CA HIS A 58 19.26 2.42 3.80
C HIS A 58 17.93 2.25 4.56
N GLU A 59 17.75 1.10 5.21
CA GLU A 59 16.56 0.76 6.00
C GLU A 59 16.89 0.62 7.51
N GLY A 60 17.79 1.45 8.03
CA GLY A 60 18.18 1.42 9.44
C GLY A 60 17.16 2.07 10.37
N TYR A 61 17.12 1.63 11.64
CA TYR A 61 16.20 2.20 12.65
C TYR A 61 16.50 3.66 13.01
N ASP A 62 17.67 4.17 12.69
CA ASP A 62 18.10 5.55 12.83
C ASP A 62 17.42 6.52 11.86
N LEU A 63 16.76 6.00 10.81
CA LEU A 63 15.92 6.80 9.92
C LEU A 63 14.71 7.42 10.64
N GLY A 64 14.22 6.78 11.67
CA GLY A 64 12.97 7.17 12.34
C GLY A 64 11.71 6.67 11.62
N PRO A 65 10.54 6.83 12.26
CA PRO A 65 9.27 6.32 11.75
C PRO A 65 8.76 7.16 10.57
N PRO A 66 8.25 6.50 9.50
CA PRO A 66 7.69 7.20 8.35
C PRO A 66 6.35 7.86 8.67
N SER A 67 6.01 8.92 7.93
CA SER A 67 4.66 9.48 7.93
C SER A 67 3.67 8.62 7.15
N ILE A 68 2.36 8.73 7.44
CA ILE A 68 1.31 8.03 6.68
C ILE A 68 1.33 8.46 5.20
N ALA A 69 1.62 9.71 4.89
CA ALA A 69 1.75 10.17 3.52
C ALA A 69 2.86 9.43 2.77
N TRP A 70 4.00 9.18 3.42
CA TRP A 70 5.07 8.38 2.82
C TRP A 70 4.67 6.91 2.66
N LEU A 71 4.07 6.30 3.68
CA LEU A 71 3.62 4.90 3.64
C LEU A 71 2.60 4.66 2.50
N THR A 72 1.66 5.59 2.34
CA THR A 72 0.65 5.50 1.28
C THR A 72 1.24 5.79 -0.10
N TRP A 73 2.20 6.71 -0.21
CA TRP A 73 2.98 6.88 -1.42
C TRP A 73 3.77 5.60 -1.76
N HIS A 74 4.38 4.96 -0.78
CA HIS A 74 5.16 3.73 -0.96
C HIS A 74 4.31 2.58 -1.51
N ILE A 75 3.07 2.41 -1.02
CA ILE A 75 2.10 1.46 -1.61
C ILE A 75 1.85 1.79 -3.09
N GLY A 76 1.51 3.05 -3.37
CA GLY A 76 1.21 3.49 -4.74
C GLY A 76 2.42 3.43 -5.66
N PHE A 77 3.63 3.71 -5.14
CA PHE A 77 4.88 3.56 -5.86
C PHE A 77 5.10 2.11 -6.31
N TRP A 78 5.03 1.15 -5.41
CA TRP A 78 5.21 -0.25 -5.75
C TRP A 78 4.20 -0.73 -6.79
N TRP A 79 2.93 -0.40 -6.63
CA TRP A 79 1.90 -0.78 -7.59
C TRP A 79 2.10 -0.12 -8.95
N SER A 80 2.39 1.17 -8.99
CA SER A 80 2.65 1.89 -10.25
C SER A 80 3.83 1.30 -11.01
N MET A 81 4.94 1.04 -10.30
CA MET A 81 6.14 0.47 -10.89
C MET A 81 5.91 -0.95 -11.42
N VAL A 82 5.28 -1.83 -10.62
CA VAL A 82 5.01 -3.20 -11.06
C VAL A 82 4.03 -3.24 -12.22
N LEU A 83 2.97 -2.42 -12.20
CA LEU A 83 2.03 -2.32 -13.32
C LEU A 83 2.72 -1.87 -14.60
N ASP A 84 3.52 -0.80 -14.56
CA ASP A 84 4.21 -0.33 -15.76
C ASP A 84 5.25 -1.32 -16.26
N HIS A 85 6.10 -1.83 -15.37
CA HIS A 85 7.21 -2.69 -15.77
C HIS A 85 6.78 -4.09 -16.17
N SER A 86 5.68 -4.63 -15.63
CA SER A 86 5.23 -6.00 -15.93
C SER A 86 4.13 -6.06 -16.99
N PHE A 87 3.32 -5.02 -17.12
CA PHE A 87 2.16 -4.99 -18.03
C PHE A 87 2.14 -3.78 -18.96
N GLY A 88 2.93 -2.76 -18.69
CA GLY A 88 3.02 -1.53 -19.45
C GLY A 88 4.29 -1.41 -20.28
N LYS A 89 4.75 -0.17 -20.45
CA LYS A 89 5.93 0.15 -21.28
C LYS A 89 7.26 -0.15 -20.59
N GLY A 90 7.28 -0.23 -19.26
CA GLY A 90 8.50 -0.44 -18.46
C GLY A 90 9.42 0.78 -18.42
N THR A 91 8.86 1.98 -18.49
CA THR A 91 9.61 3.25 -18.56
C THR A 91 9.39 4.16 -17.36
N LEU A 92 8.42 3.84 -16.48
CA LEU A 92 8.13 4.64 -15.30
C LEU A 92 9.35 4.66 -14.38
N ALA A 93 9.77 5.85 -13.97
CA ALA A 93 10.80 6.06 -12.96
C ALA A 93 10.17 6.39 -11.61
N ARG A 94 10.92 6.18 -10.52
CA ARG A 94 10.48 6.51 -9.17
C ARG A 94 10.06 7.98 -9.05
N GLU A 95 10.81 8.85 -9.67
CA GLU A 95 10.64 10.30 -9.65
C GLU A 95 9.33 10.75 -10.32
N ASP A 96 8.75 9.91 -11.17
CA ASP A 96 7.47 10.18 -11.85
C ASP A 96 6.28 9.88 -10.93
N VAL A 97 6.48 9.13 -9.84
CA VAL A 97 5.42 8.78 -8.89
C VAL A 97 5.36 9.82 -7.78
N THR A 98 4.31 10.62 -7.76
CA THR A 98 4.08 11.68 -6.78
C THR A 98 2.96 11.30 -5.82
N TRP A 99 3.04 11.79 -4.57
CA TRP A 99 1.92 11.66 -3.64
C TRP A 99 0.79 12.64 -4.04
N PRO A 100 -0.49 12.26 -4.00
CA PRO A 100 -1.58 13.08 -4.56
C PRO A 100 -1.85 14.42 -3.86
N GLY A 101 -1.33 14.65 -2.67
CA GLY A 101 -1.41 15.92 -1.98
C GLY A 101 -2.50 16.03 -0.91
N ASP A 102 -3.52 15.21 -0.97
CA ASP A 102 -4.58 15.14 0.04
C ASP A 102 -5.16 13.72 0.18
N ALA A 103 -5.94 13.51 1.26
CA ALA A 103 -6.44 12.20 1.64
C ALA A 103 -7.54 11.65 0.70
N ASP A 104 -8.33 12.52 0.07
CA ASP A 104 -9.38 12.09 -0.86
C ASP A 104 -8.76 11.64 -2.19
N ALA A 105 -7.91 12.46 -2.76
CA ALA A 105 -7.14 12.13 -3.97
C ALA A 105 -6.27 10.88 -3.75
N LEU A 106 -5.72 10.71 -2.55
CA LEU A 106 -4.98 9.50 -2.15
C LEU A 106 -5.86 8.25 -2.23
N ARG A 107 -7.06 8.27 -1.65
CA ARG A 107 -7.98 7.13 -1.68
C ARG A 107 -8.40 6.77 -3.09
N GLU A 108 -8.68 7.76 -3.93
CA GLU A 108 -8.99 7.57 -5.35
C GLU A 108 -7.81 6.94 -6.11
N TRP A 109 -6.60 7.44 -5.89
CA TRP A 109 -5.39 6.95 -6.54
C TRP A 109 -5.11 5.49 -6.18
N LEU A 110 -5.10 5.15 -4.88
CA LEU A 110 -4.88 3.78 -4.42
C LEU A 110 -6.02 2.84 -4.84
N GLY A 111 -7.27 3.33 -4.83
CA GLY A 111 -8.42 2.57 -5.30
C GLY A 111 -8.33 2.21 -6.79
N ARG A 112 -7.89 3.15 -7.63
CA ARG A 112 -7.64 2.91 -9.06
C ARG A 112 -6.51 1.89 -9.26
N LEU A 113 -5.36 2.10 -8.64
CA LEU A 113 -4.21 1.17 -8.74
C LEU A 113 -4.56 -0.24 -8.26
N ARG A 114 -5.32 -0.34 -7.17
CA ARG A 114 -5.86 -1.61 -6.68
C ARG A 114 -6.71 -2.32 -7.72
N GLY A 115 -7.59 -1.58 -8.39
CA GLY A 115 -8.44 -2.13 -9.44
C GLY A 115 -7.65 -2.63 -10.64
N GLU A 116 -6.68 -1.84 -11.10
CA GLU A 116 -5.78 -2.19 -12.20
C GLU A 116 -4.93 -3.44 -11.87
N TRP A 117 -4.33 -3.47 -10.68
CA TRP A 117 -3.53 -4.62 -10.23
C TRP A 117 -4.36 -5.89 -10.11
N ARG A 118 -5.54 -5.80 -9.48
CA ARG A 118 -6.47 -6.93 -9.34
C ARG A 118 -6.89 -7.49 -10.69
N ALA A 119 -7.25 -6.62 -11.64
CA ALA A 119 -7.63 -7.02 -12.99
C ALA A 119 -6.46 -7.67 -13.75
N ALA A 120 -5.24 -7.16 -13.58
CA ALA A 120 -4.04 -7.75 -14.18
C ALA A 120 -3.79 -9.18 -13.64
N LEU A 121 -3.95 -9.38 -12.32
CA LEU A 121 -3.79 -10.71 -11.71
C LEU A 121 -4.84 -11.71 -12.20
N GLU A 122 -6.09 -11.28 -12.38
CA GLU A 122 -7.18 -12.15 -12.85
C GLU A 122 -6.96 -12.68 -14.27
N GLN A 123 -6.23 -11.92 -15.09
CA GLN A 123 -5.95 -12.28 -16.48
C GLN A 123 -4.71 -13.16 -16.64
N LEU A 124 -3.89 -13.33 -15.60
CA LEU A 124 -2.69 -14.16 -15.67
C LEU A 124 -3.04 -15.65 -15.79
N ALA A 125 -2.32 -16.33 -16.67
CA ALA A 125 -2.30 -17.78 -16.69
C ALA A 125 -1.31 -18.32 -15.65
N ASP A 126 -1.50 -19.56 -15.19
CA ASP A 126 -0.65 -20.17 -14.17
C ASP A 126 0.80 -20.37 -14.62
N ASP A 127 1.04 -20.58 -15.91
CA ASP A 127 2.37 -20.68 -16.50
C ASP A 127 3.08 -19.32 -16.50
N GLU A 128 2.36 -18.20 -16.66
CA GLU A 128 2.93 -16.86 -16.55
C GLU A 128 3.42 -16.57 -15.13
N LEU A 129 2.72 -17.04 -14.08
CA LEU A 129 3.19 -16.92 -12.70
C LEU A 129 4.49 -17.69 -12.44
N ARG A 130 4.69 -18.82 -13.11
CA ARG A 130 5.93 -19.63 -13.03
C ARG A 130 7.04 -19.11 -13.93
N SER A 131 6.73 -18.26 -14.87
CA SER A 131 7.65 -17.68 -15.85
C SER A 131 8.33 -16.42 -15.29
N THR A 132 9.54 -16.12 -15.80
CA THR A 132 10.25 -14.86 -15.55
C THR A 132 9.89 -13.77 -16.57
N GLN A 133 9.06 -14.07 -17.57
CA GLN A 133 8.83 -13.19 -18.73
C GLN A 133 8.29 -11.80 -18.34
N ARG A 134 7.47 -11.72 -17.28
CA ARG A 134 6.92 -10.45 -16.74
C ARG A 134 7.75 -9.86 -15.63
N THR A 135 8.78 -10.58 -15.15
CA THR A 135 9.62 -10.13 -14.03
C THR A 135 10.72 -9.19 -14.53
N ARG A 136 10.38 -7.90 -14.68
CA ARG A 136 11.31 -6.88 -15.16
C ARG A 136 11.79 -5.95 -14.06
N TRP A 137 11.00 -5.84 -12.97
CA TRP A 137 11.25 -5.00 -11.82
C TRP A 137 10.41 -5.49 -10.62
N PRO A 138 10.89 -5.44 -9.38
CA PRO A 138 12.24 -5.10 -8.92
C PRO A 138 13.23 -6.26 -9.09
N PHE A 139 12.75 -7.46 -9.36
CA PHE A 139 13.54 -8.66 -9.64
C PHE A 139 13.67 -8.87 -11.13
N ARG A 140 14.62 -9.71 -11.55
CA ARG A 140 14.79 -10.05 -12.97
C ARG A 140 14.89 -11.55 -13.24
N ASP A 141 15.19 -12.32 -12.22
CA ASP A 141 15.58 -13.76 -12.27
C ASP A 141 14.62 -14.66 -11.50
N ARG A 142 13.50 -14.15 -11.00
CA ARG A 142 12.53 -14.90 -10.22
C ARG A 142 11.22 -15.09 -10.99
N PRO A 143 10.45 -16.17 -10.71
CA PRO A 143 9.10 -16.32 -11.21
C PRO A 143 8.24 -15.09 -10.89
N PHE A 144 7.32 -14.73 -11.79
CA PHE A 144 6.45 -13.57 -11.57
C PHE A 144 5.55 -13.74 -10.34
N GLY A 145 5.22 -14.97 -9.97
CA GLY A 145 4.52 -15.26 -8.71
C GLY A 145 5.22 -14.73 -7.47
N ASP A 146 6.57 -14.70 -7.46
CA ASP A 146 7.35 -14.12 -6.35
C ASP A 146 7.17 -12.60 -6.28
N VAL A 147 7.05 -11.92 -7.44
CA VAL A 147 6.75 -10.48 -7.49
C VAL A 147 5.37 -10.21 -6.92
N VAL A 148 4.36 -11.02 -7.31
CA VAL A 148 2.99 -10.87 -6.79
C VAL A 148 2.95 -11.09 -5.27
N ALA A 149 3.60 -12.14 -4.79
CA ALA A 149 3.67 -12.44 -3.35
C ALA A 149 4.37 -11.30 -2.57
N TRP A 150 5.45 -10.76 -3.14
CA TRP A 150 6.18 -9.65 -2.54
C TRP A 150 5.34 -8.36 -2.49
N VAL A 151 4.61 -8.01 -3.57
CA VAL A 151 3.69 -6.85 -3.58
C VAL A 151 2.61 -7.00 -2.50
N ASN A 152 2.08 -8.21 -2.30
CA ASN A 152 1.10 -8.47 -1.24
C ASN A 152 1.71 -8.31 0.16
N LEU A 153 2.97 -8.74 0.34
CA LEU A 153 3.70 -8.58 1.60
C LEU A 153 3.95 -7.11 1.92
N GLU A 154 4.41 -6.33 0.93
CA GLU A 154 4.62 -4.89 1.07
C GLU A 154 3.31 -4.15 1.43
N LEU A 155 2.20 -4.50 0.77
CA LEU A 155 0.89 -3.94 1.13
C LEU A 155 0.53 -4.24 2.59
N THR A 156 0.72 -5.49 3.03
CA THR A 156 0.40 -5.90 4.40
C THR A 156 1.25 -5.16 5.42
N LYS A 157 2.57 -5.06 5.16
CA LYS A 157 3.52 -4.34 6.00
C LYS A 157 3.11 -2.87 6.13
N ASN A 158 2.95 -2.18 5.00
CA ASN A 158 2.58 -0.76 5.01
C ASN A 158 1.20 -0.51 5.66
N ALA A 159 0.23 -1.39 5.46
CA ALA A 159 -1.08 -1.27 6.13
C ALA A 159 -0.95 -1.35 7.66
N ALA A 160 -0.14 -2.26 8.18
CA ALA A 160 0.11 -2.37 9.62
C ALA A 160 0.84 -1.12 10.17
N GLU A 161 1.81 -0.59 9.43
CA GLU A 161 2.52 0.65 9.79
C GLU A 161 1.59 1.87 9.78
N ILE A 162 0.69 2.00 8.80
CA ILE A 162 -0.35 3.04 8.78
C ILE A 162 -1.22 2.93 10.04
N GLY A 163 -1.70 1.74 10.38
CA GLY A 163 -2.50 1.53 11.58
C GLY A 163 -1.75 1.94 12.85
N TYR A 164 -0.48 1.60 12.96
CA TYR A 164 0.34 2.01 14.09
C TYR A 164 0.58 3.53 14.14
N ALA A 165 0.86 4.17 13.01
CA ALA A 165 1.02 5.61 12.93
C ALA A 165 -0.26 6.37 13.36
N ARG A 166 -1.45 5.84 13.03
CA ARG A 166 -2.74 6.38 13.48
C ARG A 166 -2.91 6.27 14.99
N PHE A 167 -2.47 5.19 15.63
CA PHE A 167 -2.44 5.10 17.09
C PHE A 167 -1.54 6.16 17.72
N LEU A 168 -0.37 6.40 17.15
CA LEU A 168 0.54 7.44 17.64
C LEU A 168 -0.05 8.83 17.48
N TYR A 169 -0.69 9.11 16.34
CA TYR A 169 -1.38 10.38 16.09
C TYR A 169 -2.45 10.64 17.14
N ALA A 170 -3.32 9.67 17.40
CA ALA A 170 -4.36 9.76 18.42
C ALA A 170 -3.79 9.95 19.85
N ALA A 171 -2.74 9.21 20.19
CA ALA A 171 -2.07 9.30 21.48
C ALA A 171 -1.38 10.66 21.71
N GLY A 172 -0.97 11.34 20.61
CA GLY A 172 -0.45 12.71 20.65
C GLY A 172 -1.48 13.80 20.88
N GLY A 173 -2.74 13.46 21.15
CA GLY A 173 -3.83 14.41 21.39
C GLY A 173 -4.55 14.88 20.11
N HIS A 174 -4.33 14.21 19.00
CA HIS A 174 -4.98 14.45 17.72
C HIS A 174 -6.03 13.36 17.47
N PRO A 175 -7.31 13.53 17.86
CA PRO A 175 -8.31 12.48 17.67
C PRO A 175 -8.46 12.16 16.17
N PRO A 176 -8.32 10.89 15.77
CA PRO A 176 -8.51 10.51 14.38
C PRO A 176 -9.98 10.70 13.99
N ASN A 177 -10.23 11.15 12.77
CA ASN A 177 -11.58 11.23 12.20
C ASN A 177 -12.03 9.80 11.81
N ILE A 178 -12.53 9.06 12.81
CA ILE A 178 -13.06 7.72 12.59
C ILE A 178 -14.57 7.85 12.36
N PRO A 179 -15.12 7.40 11.22
CA PRO A 179 -16.55 7.35 11.01
C PRO A 179 -17.22 6.57 12.14
N ASP A 180 -18.30 7.10 12.69
CA ASP A 180 -19.08 6.40 13.70
C ASP A 180 -19.66 5.11 13.09
N ARG A 181 -19.07 3.99 13.40
CA ARG A 181 -19.52 2.66 12.94
C ARG A 181 -20.69 2.14 13.77
N GLY A 182 -21.38 3.01 14.53
CA GLY A 182 -22.46 2.62 15.40
C GLY A 182 -22.09 1.34 16.15
N SER A 183 -22.01 1.31 17.44
CA SER A 183 -21.61 0.15 18.26
C SER A 183 -22.27 -1.15 17.76
N GLN A 184 -21.69 -1.79 16.74
CA GLN A 184 -21.97 -3.19 16.48
C GLN A 184 -21.33 -3.98 17.62
N ALA A 185 -22.11 -4.13 18.69
CA ALA A 185 -21.79 -5.06 19.76
C ALA A 185 -21.46 -6.41 19.09
N ILE A 186 -20.23 -6.85 19.28
CA ILE A 186 -19.86 -8.21 18.94
C ILE A 186 -20.78 -9.10 19.78
N ASP A 187 -21.80 -9.64 19.15
CA ASP A 187 -22.70 -10.59 19.80
C ASP A 187 -21.87 -11.84 20.17
N SER A 188 -21.45 -11.87 21.43
CA SER A 188 -20.65 -12.94 22.04
C SER A 188 -21.42 -14.25 22.18
N ARG A 189 -22.60 -14.42 21.55
CA ARG A 189 -23.51 -15.55 21.72
C ARG A 189 -23.40 -16.64 20.64
N SER A 190 -22.46 -16.56 19.71
CA SER A 190 -22.25 -17.66 18.74
C SER A 190 -21.06 -18.55 19.15
N ARG A 191 -21.02 -18.98 20.40
CA ARG A 191 -20.31 -20.20 20.80
C ARG A 191 -21.34 -21.24 21.18
N ALA A 192 -21.59 -22.16 20.31
CA ALA A 192 -22.24 -23.42 20.61
C ALA A 192 -21.59 -24.56 19.83
N PRO A 193 -21.65 -25.76 20.34
CA PRO A 193 -20.58 -26.72 20.57
C PRO A 193 -20.11 -27.46 19.33
#